data_9204e69d3d534cc2c68dea68493973ed
#
_entry.id   9204e69d3d534cc2c68dea68493973ed
#
_cell.length_a   1.000
_cell.length_b   1.000
_cell.length_c   1.000
_cell.angle_alpha   90.00
_cell.angle_beta   90.00
_cell.angle_gamma   90.00
#
_symmetry.space_group_name_H-M   'P 1'
#
loop_
_entity.id
_entity.type
_entity.pdbx_description
1 polymer ?
#
loop_
_entity_poly.entity_id
_entity_poly.type
_entity_poly.pdbx_seq_one_letter_code
_entity_poly.pdbx_strand_id
1 'polypeptide(L)'
;AYNAMKVWLNPTTENISIPLPDSITFQADSANISDWSDDQRSEFWNLVMANIKEGKTALTFDYPELFWLDEKKITVSVANAKVSRNFITGKYTVYVSEVTVSGNVKDVYNDVETAEKFQSIYEDCVDKFTVEGTDNYSKIKYIHDSIIKRVNYDLSAPYYDTALGFFIEPYGIVCEGYSKAMKILCDKENIPCILVVGNINLETNFAHMWNYVQMEDGQWYAVDCTWDDLDDETNPVKYQYFLKGSESFNSNHTPDNTYITPAFTYPELSDTDYVYISDQPIVTTSVTPQVTSSITTVSISVESSAVSKTTVTSESNVTLTTSVVSSVALTTSSSGTEVVIKGDFNNNGKLDTGDAVILQRKLVRSLEISDTDLNYELNDDKRLNIWDYVILLRRIRSI
;
A
#
# COMPACT_ATOMS: atom_id res chain seq x y z
N ALA A 1 8.25 -24.36 1.28
CA ALA A 1 6.85 -23.96 1.47
C ALA A 1 6.34 -23.16 0.28
N TYR A 2 6.92 -22.00 -0.06
CA TYR A 2 6.47 -21.08 -1.11
C TYR A 2 6.06 -21.77 -2.44
N ASN A 3 6.97 -22.53 -3.06
CA ASN A 3 6.67 -23.21 -4.33
C ASN A 3 5.56 -24.27 -4.24
N ALA A 4 5.42 -24.96 -3.12
CA ALA A 4 4.33 -25.91 -2.91
C ALA A 4 2.99 -25.19 -2.75
N MET A 5 2.98 -24.04 -2.10
CA MET A 5 1.77 -23.24 -1.88
C MET A 5 1.25 -22.53 -3.14
N LYS A 6 2.03 -22.46 -4.24
CA LYS A 6 1.56 -21.91 -5.52
C LYS A 6 0.33 -22.62 -6.10
N VAL A 7 -0.01 -23.80 -5.64
CA VAL A 7 -1.27 -24.44 -6.00
C VAL A 7 -2.48 -23.59 -5.59
N TRP A 8 -2.33 -22.74 -4.56
CA TRP A 8 -3.36 -21.80 -4.12
C TRP A 8 -3.57 -20.59 -5.05
N LEU A 9 -2.80 -20.45 -6.13
CA LEU A 9 -3.11 -19.46 -7.15
C LEU A 9 -4.48 -19.74 -7.80
N ASN A 10 -4.98 -20.96 -7.65
CA ASN A 10 -6.37 -21.30 -7.95
C ASN A 10 -7.10 -21.68 -6.65
N PRO A 11 -8.36 -21.29 -6.47
CA PRO A 11 -9.14 -21.65 -5.29
C PRO A 11 -9.19 -23.17 -5.07
N THR A 12 -8.79 -23.62 -3.90
CA THR A 12 -8.77 -25.03 -3.54
C THR A 12 -8.68 -25.23 -2.03
N THR A 13 -9.29 -26.31 -1.52
CA THR A 13 -9.13 -26.79 -0.15
C THR A 13 -8.33 -28.09 -0.09
N GLU A 14 -7.68 -28.49 -1.18
CA GLU A 14 -6.85 -29.68 -1.21
C GLU A 14 -5.66 -29.58 -0.28
N ASN A 15 -5.28 -30.72 0.28
CA ASN A 15 -4.11 -30.82 1.13
C ASN A 15 -2.83 -30.74 0.29
N ILE A 16 -1.92 -29.88 0.71
CA ILE A 16 -0.61 -29.72 0.09
C ILE A 16 0.43 -30.34 1.00
N SER A 17 1.25 -31.25 0.45
CA SER A 17 2.41 -31.75 1.14
C SER A 17 3.60 -30.80 0.95
N ILE A 18 4.18 -30.36 2.05
CA ILE A 18 5.33 -29.44 2.06
C ILE A 18 6.52 -30.14 2.70
N PRO A 19 7.53 -30.51 1.94
CA PRO A 19 8.78 -31.01 2.48
C PRO A 19 9.51 -29.88 3.22
N LEU A 20 10.03 -30.18 4.39
CA LEU A 20 10.86 -29.25 5.16
C LEU A 20 12.33 -29.43 4.74
N PRO A 21 13.01 -28.35 4.33
CA PRO A 21 14.39 -28.43 3.85
C PRO A 21 15.35 -28.97 4.91
N ASP A 22 15.14 -28.58 6.16
CA ASP A 22 15.80 -29.15 7.32
C ASP A 22 14.77 -29.87 8.18
N SER A 23 14.94 -31.17 8.39
CA SER A 23 14.05 -31.94 9.28
C SER A 23 14.00 -31.28 10.65
N ILE A 24 12.83 -30.93 11.09
CA ILE A 24 12.62 -30.43 12.45
C ILE A 24 12.91 -31.55 13.42
N THR A 25 13.82 -31.31 14.36
CA THR A 25 14.16 -32.24 15.45
C THR A 25 13.71 -31.64 16.76
N PHE A 26 12.81 -32.33 17.47
CA PHE A 26 12.24 -31.87 18.74
C PHE A 26 12.43 -32.91 19.84
N GLN A 27 12.81 -32.49 21.05
CA GLN A 27 12.97 -33.36 22.21
C GLN A 27 11.69 -33.33 23.04
N ALA A 28 11.10 -34.50 23.30
CA ALA A 28 9.85 -34.62 24.03
C ALA A 28 9.93 -35.63 25.17
N ASP A 29 9.00 -35.56 26.11
CA ASP A 29 8.89 -36.49 27.25
C ASP A 29 8.11 -37.75 26.90
N SER A 30 7.27 -37.71 25.89
CA SER A 30 6.45 -38.84 25.39
C SER A 30 6.56 -38.97 23.87
N ALA A 31 6.31 -40.16 23.34
CA ALA A 31 6.14 -40.42 21.92
C ALA A 31 4.86 -39.76 21.37
N ASN A 32 3.85 -39.57 22.22
CA ASN A 32 2.56 -39.04 21.85
C ASN A 32 2.46 -37.55 22.19
N ILE A 33 2.14 -36.73 21.22
CA ILE A 33 1.97 -35.29 21.42
C ILE A 33 0.87 -34.92 22.43
N SER A 34 -0.15 -35.78 22.60
CA SER A 34 -1.21 -35.61 23.59
C SER A 34 -0.70 -35.62 25.03
N ASP A 35 0.42 -36.29 25.29
CA ASP A 35 1.00 -36.44 26.60
C ASP A 35 2.02 -35.31 26.91
N TRP A 36 2.31 -34.44 25.95
CA TRP A 36 3.24 -33.31 26.13
C TRP A 36 2.62 -32.22 26.98
N SER A 37 3.47 -31.45 27.65
CA SER A 37 3.03 -30.21 28.30
C SER A 37 2.58 -29.18 27.25
N ASP A 38 1.82 -28.17 27.69
CA ASP A 38 1.39 -27.07 26.83
C ASP A 38 2.59 -26.33 26.26
N ASP A 39 3.65 -26.14 27.07
CA ASP A 39 4.89 -25.50 26.62
C ASP A 39 5.58 -26.30 25.52
N GLN A 40 5.71 -27.62 25.68
CA GLN A 40 6.30 -28.49 24.68
C GLN A 40 5.50 -28.50 23.38
N ARG A 41 4.17 -28.51 23.45
CA ARG A 41 3.31 -28.40 22.27
C ARG A 41 3.51 -27.06 21.57
N SER A 42 3.52 -25.96 22.32
CA SER A 42 3.71 -24.62 21.80
C SER A 42 5.07 -24.45 21.13
N GLU A 43 6.14 -24.92 21.76
CA GLU A 43 7.50 -24.87 21.19
C GLU A 43 7.59 -25.67 19.89
N PHE A 44 7.05 -26.89 19.86
CA PHE A 44 7.04 -27.74 18.67
C PHE A 44 6.28 -27.07 17.52
N TRP A 45 5.06 -26.57 17.78
CA TRP A 45 4.26 -25.91 16.74
C TRP A 45 4.88 -24.60 16.27
N ASN A 46 5.56 -23.85 17.13
CA ASN A 46 6.31 -22.66 16.71
C ASN A 46 7.42 -23.03 15.72
N LEU A 47 8.15 -24.12 15.94
CA LEU A 47 9.17 -24.60 15.00
C LEU A 47 8.56 -25.03 13.65
N VAL A 48 7.44 -25.75 13.68
CA VAL A 48 6.73 -26.15 12.45
C VAL A 48 6.19 -24.93 11.70
N MET A 49 5.52 -24.03 12.40
CA MET A 49 4.87 -22.87 11.80
C MET A 49 5.85 -21.84 11.26
N ALA A 50 7.07 -21.72 11.81
CA ALA A 50 8.08 -20.82 11.29
C ALA A 50 8.36 -21.09 9.79
N ASN A 51 8.54 -22.36 9.43
CA ASN A 51 8.79 -22.76 8.02
C ASN A 51 7.61 -22.50 7.08
N ILE A 52 6.37 -22.54 7.62
CA ILE A 52 5.16 -22.28 6.84
C ILE A 52 4.94 -20.78 6.68
N LYS A 53 5.13 -20.01 7.76
CA LYS A 53 4.93 -18.56 7.78
C LYS A 53 5.74 -17.85 6.71
N GLU A 54 7.03 -18.16 6.57
CA GLU A 54 7.89 -17.56 5.54
C GLU A 54 7.31 -17.75 4.13
N GLY A 55 7.00 -19.00 3.78
CA GLY A 55 6.46 -19.33 2.46
C GLY A 55 5.11 -18.68 2.20
N LYS A 56 4.23 -18.64 3.22
CA LYS A 56 2.94 -17.96 3.14
C LYS A 56 3.11 -16.46 2.95
N THR A 57 3.93 -15.81 3.78
CA THR A 57 4.16 -14.36 3.69
C THR A 57 4.71 -13.98 2.31
N ALA A 58 5.72 -14.68 1.82
CA ALA A 58 6.24 -14.43 0.49
C ALA A 58 5.17 -14.59 -0.60
N LEU A 59 4.35 -15.65 -0.52
CA LEU A 59 3.31 -15.94 -1.50
C LEU A 59 2.23 -14.84 -1.54
N THR A 60 1.73 -14.42 -0.38
CA THR A 60 0.64 -13.43 -0.31
C THR A 60 1.10 -12.01 -0.69
N PHE A 61 2.40 -11.72 -0.58
CA PHE A 61 2.99 -10.48 -1.06
C PHE A 61 3.27 -10.50 -2.56
N ASP A 62 3.69 -11.65 -3.11
CA ASP A 62 3.93 -11.80 -4.54
C ASP A 62 2.63 -11.89 -5.35
N TYR A 63 1.58 -12.50 -4.78
CA TYR A 63 0.33 -12.81 -5.46
C TYR A 63 -0.88 -12.22 -4.70
N PRO A 64 -1.11 -10.90 -4.79
CA PRO A 64 -2.24 -10.25 -4.13
C PRO A 64 -3.61 -10.68 -4.67
N GLU A 65 -3.65 -11.42 -5.79
CA GLU A 65 -4.83 -12.08 -6.32
C GLU A 65 -5.33 -13.27 -5.50
N LEU A 66 -4.62 -13.67 -4.44
CA LEU A 66 -5.06 -14.69 -3.48
C LEU A 66 -6.19 -14.19 -2.56
N PHE A 67 -7.10 -13.40 -3.09
CA PHE A 67 -8.19 -12.78 -2.34
C PHE A 67 -9.15 -13.78 -1.68
N TRP A 68 -9.27 -14.97 -2.25
CA TRP A 68 -10.17 -16.03 -1.77
C TRP A 68 -9.65 -16.75 -0.53
N LEU A 69 -8.32 -16.76 -0.31
CA LEU A 69 -7.67 -17.52 0.76
C LEU A 69 -7.90 -16.86 2.13
N ASP A 70 -8.47 -17.60 3.06
CA ASP A 70 -8.54 -17.21 4.46
C ASP A 70 -7.24 -17.58 5.19
N GLU A 71 -6.31 -16.65 5.26
CA GLU A 71 -5.01 -16.85 5.90
C GLU A 71 -5.09 -17.23 7.37
N LYS A 72 -6.20 -16.91 8.04
CA LYS A 72 -6.44 -17.23 9.46
C LYS A 72 -6.93 -18.66 9.66
N LYS A 73 -7.47 -19.26 8.61
CA LYS A 73 -8.02 -20.64 8.63
C LYS A 73 -7.10 -21.66 7.93
N ILE A 74 -5.85 -21.30 7.63
CA ILE A 74 -4.87 -22.26 7.14
C ILE A 74 -4.60 -23.27 8.24
N THR A 75 -4.76 -24.57 7.91
CA THR A 75 -4.48 -25.67 8.84
C THR A 75 -3.17 -26.35 8.47
N VAL A 76 -2.41 -26.73 9.50
CA VAL A 76 -1.14 -27.45 9.35
C VAL A 76 -1.19 -28.71 10.19
N SER A 77 -0.82 -29.84 9.61
CA SER A 77 -0.75 -31.12 10.28
C SER A 77 0.57 -31.84 9.97
N VAL A 78 1.01 -32.67 10.89
CA VAL A 78 2.19 -33.53 10.75
C VAL A 78 1.71 -34.97 10.65
N ALA A 79 1.82 -35.55 9.44
CA ALA A 79 1.31 -36.91 9.20
C ALA A 79 2.34 -38.01 9.48
N ASN A 80 3.62 -37.75 9.24
CA ASN A 80 4.68 -38.77 9.20
C ASN A 80 5.90 -38.42 10.08
N ALA A 81 5.67 -38.18 11.38
CA ALA A 81 6.77 -37.99 12.32
C ALA A 81 7.49 -39.31 12.62
N LYS A 82 8.82 -39.32 12.55
CA LYS A 82 9.64 -40.42 13.07
C LYS A 82 9.97 -40.12 14.52
N VAL A 83 9.84 -41.14 15.39
CA VAL A 83 10.11 -41.00 16.81
C VAL A 83 11.18 -42.02 17.21
N SER A 84 12.22 -41.55 17.90
CA SER A 84 13.23 -42.39 18.52
C SER A 84 13.31 -42.13 20.02
N ARG A 85 13.61 -43.17 20.83
CA ARG A 85 13.77 -43.05 22.26
C ARG A 85 15.25 -43.15 22.65
N ASN A 86 15.71 -42.23 23.46
CA ASN A 86 17.01 -42.34 24.11
C ASN A 86 16.81 -43.13 25.42
N PHE A 87 17.36 -44.35 25.45
CA PHE A 87 17.18 -45.26 26.60
C PHE A 87 17.97 -44.83 27.85
N ILE A 88 18.98 -43.93 27.69
CA ILE A 88 19.76 -43.41 28.82
C ILE A 88 18.99 -42.29 29.53
N THR A 89 18.46 -41.35 28.75
CA THR A 89 17.76 -40.16 29.27
C THR A 89 16.25 -40.37 29.44
N GLY A 90 15.71 -41.41 28.81
CA GLY A 90 14.27 -41.66 28.74
C GLY A 90 13.51 -40.72 27.81
N LYS A 91 14.17 -39.70 27.24
CA LYS A 91 13.55 -38.71 26.32
C LYS A 91 13.31 -39.30 24.94
N TYR A 92 12.37 -38.68 24.23
CA TYR A 92 12.04 -39.00 22.84
C TYR A 92 12.54 -37.89 21.94
N THR A 93 13.04 -38.27 20.76
CA THR A 93 13.36 -37.35 19.67
C THR A 93 12.34 -37.54 18.55
N VAL A 94 11.64 -36.48 18.23
CA VAL A 94 10.65 -36.41 17.13
C VAL A 94 11.29 -35.75 15.94
N TYR A 95 11.21 -36.39 14.77
CA TYR A 95 11.73 -35.89 13.51
C TYR A 95 10.57 -35.65 12.55
N VAL A 96 10.47 -34.42 12.04
CA VAL A 96 9.46 -34.03 11.06
C VAL A 96 10.16 -33.55 9.80
N SER A 97 9.97 -34.26 8.70
CA SER A 97 10.55 -33.93 7.38
C SER A 97 9.53 -33.35 6.41
N GLU A 98 8.26 -33.42 6.76
CA GLU A 98 7.16 -33.04 5.90
C GLU A 98 5.95 -32.63 6.74
N VAL A 99 5.22 -31.63 6.27
CA VAL A 99 3.93 -31.22 6.83
C VAL A 99 2.86 -31.20 5.75
N THR A 100 1.62 -31.38 6.16
CA THR A 100 0.46 -31.21 5.29
C THR A 100 -0.24 -29.92 5.65
N VAL A 101 -0.49 -29.07 4.65
CA VAL A 101 -1.13 -27.76 4.80
C VAL A 101 -2.36 -27.70 3.93
N SER A 102 -3.47 -27.18 4.44
CA SER A 102 -4.67 -26.89 3.67
C SER A 102 -5.06 -25.43 3.81
N GLY A 103 -5.42 -24.81 2.69
CA GLY A 103 -6.08 -23.51 2.63
C GLY A 103 -7.57 -23.66 2.91
N ASN A 104 -8.19 -22.54 3.24
CA ASN A 104 -9.64 -22.43 3.35
C ASN A 104 -10.11 -21.18 2.63
N VAL A 105 -11.32 -21.25 2.08
CA VAL A 105 -11.97 -20.12 1.41
C VAL A 105 -12.50 -19.14 2.45
N LYS A 106 -12.36 -17.83 2.22
CA LYS A 106 -13.00 -16.80 3.06
C LYS A 106 -14.53 -16.97 3.05
N ASP A 107 -15.15 -16.72 4.20
CA ASP A 107 -16.60 -16.92 4.38
C ASP A 107 -17.46 -16.12 3.38
N VAL A 108 -16.96 -14.99 2.88
CA VAL A 108 -17.65 -14.16 1.89
C VAL A 108 -17.88 -14.87 0.54
N TYR A 109 -17.10 -15.90 0.24
CA TYR A 109 -17.26 -16.71 -1.00
C TYR A 109 -18.04 -17.99 -0.77
N ASN A 110 -18.33 -18.39 0.47
CA ASN A 110 -19.00 -19.60 0.91
C ASN A 110 -18.27 -20.92 0.59
N ASP A 111 -17.84 -21.12 -0.65
CA ASP A 111 -17.22 -22.36 -1.13
C ASP A 111 -16.21 -22.12 -2.25
N VAL A 112 -15.50 -23.17 -2.64
CA VAL A 112 -14.49 -23.17 -3.70
C VAL A 112 -15.09 -22.80 -5.06
N GLU A 113 -16.26 -23.34 -5.41
CA GLU A 113 -16.92 -23.08 -6.69
C GLU A 113 -17.27 -21.60 -6.86
N THR A 114 -17.72 -20.97 -5.79
CA THR A 114 -17.98 -19.52 -5.77
C THR A 114 -16.69 -18.73 -5.87
N ALA A 115 -15.64 -19.12 -5.15
CA ALA A 115 -14.32 -18.47 -5.26
C ALA A 115 -13.73 -18.57 -6.68
N GLU A 116 -13.87 -19.72 -7.36
CA GLU A 116 -13.46 -19.91 -8.77
C GLU A 116 -14.22 -18.99 -9.72
N LYS A 117 -15.52 -18.78 -9.48
CA LYS A 117 -16.31 -17.82 -10.29
C LYS A 117 -15.79 -16.39 -10.13
N PHE A 118 -15.47 -15.99 -8.88
CA PHE A 118 -14.87 -14.68 -8.62
C PHE A 118 -13.47 -14.56 -9.23
N GLN A 119 -12.67 -15.63 -9.19
CA GLN A 119 -11.36 -15.67 -9.84
C GLN A 119 -11.49 -15.42 -11.34
N SER A 120 -12.42 -16.11 -12.01
CA SER A 120 -12.65 -15.92 -13.44
C SER A 120 -13.14 -14.51 -13.81
N ILE A 121 -14.01 -13.91 -12.98
CA ILE A 121 -14.47 -12.53 -13.18
C ILE A 121 -13.31 -11.54 -12.96
N TYR A 122 -12.51 -11.77 -11.93
CA TYR A 122 -11.32 -10.95 -11.64
C TYR A 122 -10.33 -10.97 -12.80
N GLU A 123 -9.98 -12.15 -13.31
CA GLU A 123 -9.07 -12.33 -14.44
C GLU A 123 -9.57 -11.58 -15.68
N ASP A 124 -10.87 -11.71 -16.01
CA ASP A 124 -11.51 -10.98 -17.10
C ASP A 124 -11.46 -9.45 -16.90
N CYS A 125 -11.65 -8.97 -15.68
CA CYS A 125 -11.54 -7.54 -15.37
C CYS A 125 -10.10 -7.03 -15.50
N VAL A 126 -9.12 -7.78 -15.02
CA VAL A 126 -7.70 -7.43 -15.15
C VAL A 126 -7.29 -7.42 -16.63
N ASP A 127 -7.67 -8.44 -17.39
CA ASP A 127 -7.34 -8.55 -18.80
C ASP A 127 -7.89 -7.38 -19.63
N LYS A 128 -9.12 -6.96 -19.33
CA LYS A 128 -9.79 -5.85 -20.01
C LYS A 128 -9.33 -4.47 -19.55
N PHE A 129 -8.68 -4.37 -18.39
CA PHE A 129 -8.20 -3.08 -17.90
C PHE A 129 -7.01 -2.61 -18.72
N THR A 130 -7.18 -1.52 -19.46
CA THR A 130 -6.12 -0.94 -20.28
C THR A 130 -5.42 0.16 -19.50
N VAL A 131 -4.10 0.05 -19.35
CA VAL A 131 -3.24 1.09 -18.78
C VAL A 131 -2.75 1.99 -19.91
N GLU A 132 -3.00 3.29 -19.78
CA GLU A 132 -2.53 4.30 -20.72
C GLU A 132 -1.16 4.83 -20.27
N GLY A 133 -0.28 5.09 -21.26
CA GLY A 133 1.06 5.63 -21.01
C GLY A 133 2.10 4.96 -21.90
N THR A 134 3.19 5.68 -22.18
CA THR A 134 4.29 5.21 -23.04
C THR A 134 5.55 4.86 -22.25
N ASP A 135 5.65 5.32 -20.99
CA ASP A 135 6.75 5.10 -20.07
C ASP A 135 6.20 4.68 -18.69
N ASN A 136 7.06 4.23 -17.79
CA ASN A 136 6.62 3.75 -16.48
C ASN A 136 5.95 4.87 -15.66
N TYR A 137 6.47 6.09 -15.73
CA TYR A 137 5.87 7.21 -14.99
C TYR A 137 4.41 7.45 -15.40
N SER A 138 4.15 7.56 -16.70
CA SER A 138 2.78 7.79 -17.20
C SER A 138 1.85 6.62 -16.91
N LYS A 139 2.35 5.37 -17.00
CA LYS A 139 1.58 4.17 -16.65
C LYS A 139 1.26 4.10 -15.16
N ILE A 140 2.25 4.31 -14.28
CA ILE A 140 2.06 4.30 -12.83
C ILE A 140 1.08 5.40 -12.42
N LYS A 141 1.22 6.58 -13.02
CA LYS A 141 0.30 7.70 -12.80
C LYS A 141 -1.13 7.37 -13.22
N TYR A 142 -1.29 6.71 -14.38
CA TYR A 142 -2.60 6.28 -14.86
C TYR A 142 -3.24 5.26 -13.91
N ILE A 143 -2.45 4.29 -13.44
CA ILE A 143 -2.91 3.28 -12.48
C ILE A 143 -3.36 3.95 -11.18
N HIS A 144 -2.49 4.78 -10.60
CA HIS A 144 -2.76 5.55 -9.38
C HIS A 144 -4.08 6.35 -9.48
N ASP A 145 -4.19 7.18 -10.52
CA ASP A 145 -5.36 8.01 -10.77
C ASP A 145 -6.63 7.18 -11.00
N SER A 146 -6.51 6.03 -11.67
CA SER A 146 -7.63 5.14 -11.95
C SER A 146 -8.16 4.48 -10.68
N ILE A 147 -7.27 4.10 -9.77
CA ILE A 147 -7.67 3.52 -8.49
C ILE A 147 -8.42 4.56 -7.67
N ILE A 148 -7.83 5.73 -7.44
CA ILE A 148 -8.42 6.81 -6.63
C ILE A 148 -9.77 7.28 -7.18
N LYS A 149 -9.92 7.38 -8.51
CA LYS A 149 -11.16 7.84 -9.13
C LYS A 149 -12.29 6.82 -9.12
N ARG A 150 -11.98 5.53 -8.93
CA ARG A 150 -12.99 4.46 -9.03
C ARG A 150 -13.55 4.05 -7.69
N VAL A 151 -12.77 4.10 -6.62
CA VAL A 151 -13.15 3.55 -5.32
C VAL A 151 -13.21 4.65 -4.27
N ASN A 152 -13.92 4.36 -3.18
CA ASN A 152 -13.87 5.13 -1.94
C ASN A 152 -13.24 4.26 -0.86
N TYR A 153 -12.69 4.89 0.18
CA TYR A 153 -12.22 4.19 1.36
C TYR A 153 -13.41 3.69 2.17
N ASP A 154 -13.72 2.39 2.09
CA ASP A 154 -14.93 1.81 2.68
C ASP A 154 -14.65 0.49 3.38
N LEU A 155 -14.73 0.50 4.72
CA LEU A 155 -14.62 -0.69 5.58
C LEU A 155 -15.85 -1.60 5.53
N SER A 156 -16.98 -1.13 4.99
CA SER A 156 -18.23 -1.89 4.89
C SER A 156 -18.37 -2.63 3.56
N ALA A 157 -17.53 -2.32 2.57
CA ALA A 157 -17.55 -2.98 1.29
C ALA A 157 -17.19 -4.48 1.43
N PRO A 158 -17.84 -5.38 0.67
CA PRO A 158 -17.67 -6.82 0.85
C PRO A 158 -16.25 -7.33 0.58
N TYR A 159 -15.48 -6.62 -0.24
CA TYR A 159 -14.13 -7.01 -0.66
C TYR A 159 -13.07 -5.98 -0.26
N TYR A 160 -13.31 -5.24 0.82
CA TYR A 160 -12.55 -4.07 1.23
C TYR A 160 -11.05 -4.29 1.42
N ASP A 161 -10.65 -5.49 1.87
CA ASP A 161 -9.25 -5.89 2.15
C ASP A 161 -8.54 -6.53 0.93
N THR A 162 -9.17 -6.49 -0.24
CA THR A 162 -8.66 -7.13 -1.46
C THR A 162 -8.74 -6.19 -2.66
N ALA A 163 -7.98 -6.51 -3.71
CA ALA A 163 -8.08 -5.80 -4.98
C ALA A 163 -9.44 -5.97 -5.67
N LEU A 164 -10.25 -6.99 -5.30
CA LEU A 164 -11.57 -7.21 -5.87
C LEU A 164 -12.47 -5.99 -5.74
N GLY A 165 -12.41 -5.27 -4.61
CA GLY A 165 -13.21 -4.07 -4.41
C GLY A 165 -12.87 -2.91 -5.35
N PHE A 166 -11.75 -2.99 -6.08
CA PHE A 166 -11.45 -2.10 -7.20
C PHE A 166 -11.98 -2.62 -8.53
N PHE A 167 -11.98 -3.95 -8.74
CA PHE A 167 -12.35 -4.56 -10.02
C PHE A 167 -13.85 -4.85 -10.14
N ILE A 168 -14.55 -5.13 -9.04
CA ILE A 168 -15.92 -5.64 -9.02
C ILE A 168 -16.81 -4.76 -8.13
N GLU A 169 -18.00 -4.42 -8.61
CA GLU A 169 -19.00 -3.69 -7.82
C GLU A 169 -19.58 -4.56 -6.67
N PRO A 170 -19.93 -3.96 -5.52
CA PRO A 170 -19.79 -2.53 -5.20
C PRO A 170 -18.33 -2.15 -4.94
N TYR A 171 -17.89 -1.03 -5.54
CA TYR A 171 -16.53 -0.54 -5.39
C TYR A 171 -16.33 0.05 -3.98
N GLY A 172 -15.23 -0.35 -3.33
CA GLY A 172 -14.86 0.13 -2.01
C GLY A 172 -13.74 -0.70 -1.41
N ILE A 173 -12.66 -0.06 -0.98
CA ILE A 173 -11.45 -0.73 -0.46
C ILE A 173 -10.82 0.07 0.67
N VAL A 174 -9.96 -0.57 1.45
CA VAL A 174 -9.07 0.07 2.43
C VAL A 174 -7.62 0.03 1.94
N CYS A 175 -6.68 0.53 2.72
CA CYS A 175 -5.26 0.63 2.34
C CYS A 175 -4.70 -0.66 1.73
N GLU A 176 -5.08 -1.81 2.25
CA GLU A 176 -4.68 -3.12 1.71
C GLU A 176 -5.23 -3.35 0.29
N GLY A 177 -6.47 -3.00 0.03
CA GLY A 177 -7.10 -3.10 -1.29
C GLY A 177 -6.47 -2.13 -2.31
N TYR A 178 -6.20 -0.86 -1.90
CA TYR A 178 -5.49 0.12 -2.74
C TYR A 178 -4.13 -0.41 -3.18
N SER A 179 -3.33 -0.88 -2.21
CA SER A 179 -1.97 -1.36 -2.48
C SER A 179 -1.96 -2.62 -3.32
N LYS A 180 -2.89 -3.55 -3.10
CA LYS A 180 -3.02 -4.78 -3.90
C LYS A 180 -3.44 -4.46 -5.34
N ALA A 181 -4.39 -3.55 -5.56
CA ALA A 181 -4.81 -3.13 -6.89
C ALA A 181 -3.65 -2.47 -7.65
N MET A 182 -2.89 -1.60 -6.98
CA MET A 182 -1.69 -0.97 -7.54
C MET A 182 -0.68 -2.02 -8.00
N LYS A 183 -0.35 -2.99 -7.13
CA LYS A 183 0.62 -4.04 -7.47
C LYS A 183 0.16 -4.88 -8.66
N ILE A 184 -1.09 -5.35 -8.68
CA ILE A 184 -1.64 -6.17 -9.77
C ILE A 184 -1.54 -5.45 -11.12
N LEU A 185 -1.87 -4.16 -11.17
CA LEU A 185 -1.82 -3.39 -12.40
C LEU A 185 -0.39 -3.04 -12.82
N CYS A 186 0.52 -2.83 -11.87
CA CYS A 186 1.95 -2.71 -12.16
C CYS A 186 2.53 -4.02 -12.71
N ASP A 187 2.19 -5.17 -12.10
CA ASP A 187 2.64 -6.48 -12.55
C ASP A 187 2.17 -6.77 -13.98
N LYS A 188 0.92 -6.43 -14.30
CA LYS A 188 0.37 -6.52 -15.67
C LYS A 188 1.21 -5.74 -16.68
N GLU A 189 1.72 -4.59 -16.30
CA GLU A 189 2.57 -3.73 -17.14
C GLU A 189 4.06 -4.07 -17.06
N ASN A 190 4.44 -5.14 -16.32
CA ASN A 190 5.82 -5.53 -16.03
C ASN A 190 6.63 -4.43 -15.32
N ILE A 191 6.00 -3.64 -14.48
CA ILE A 191 6.62 -2.63 -13.65
C ILE A 191 6.87 -3.24 -12.27
N PRO A 192 8.13 -3.33 -11.79
CA PRO A 192 8.40 -3.88 -10.47
C PRO A 192 7.70 -3.07 -9.38
N CYS A 193 6.81 -3.73 -8.66
CA CYS A 193 6.02 -3.14 -7.58
C CYS A 193 5.90 -4.15 -6.43
N ILE A 194 6.08 -3.70 -5.21
CA ILE A 194 5.94 -4.54 -4.01
C ILE A 194 4.94 -3.93 -3.04
N LEU A 195 4.30 -4.82 -2.27
CA LEU A 195 3.49 -4.42 -1.13
C LEU A 195 4.39 -4.11 0.06
N VAL A 196 4.09 -3.07 0.79
CA VAL A 196 4.79 -2.69 2.02
C VAL A 196 3.78 -2.54 3.15
N VAL A 197 3.98 -3.30 4.21
CA VAL A 197 3.24 -3.16 5.47
C VAL A 197 4.11 -2.40 6.44
N GLY A 198 3.51 -1.48 7.17
CA GLY A 198 4.23 -0.73 8.17
C GLY A 198 3.30 0.07 9.07
N ASN A 199 3.86 1.04 9.74
CA ASN A 199 3.14 1.92 10.63
C ASN A 199 3.20 3.34 10.10
N ILE A 200 2.09 4.04 10.20
CA ILE A 200 2.08 5.49 10.06
C ILE A 200 2.46 6.06 11.42
N ASN A 201 3.40 7.02 11.41
CA ASN A 201 4.00 7.60 12.63
C ASN A 201 2.96 8.45 13.40
N LEU A 202 2.05 7.74 14.04
CA LEU A 202 1.19 8.26 15.09
C LEU A 202 1.76 7.83 16.43
N GLU A 203 1.38 8.51 17.50
CA GLU A 203 1.67 8.09 18.87
C GLU A 203 1.18 6.65 19.18
N THR A 204 0.37 6.10 18.29
CA THR A 204 -0.15 4.73 18.31
C THR A 204 0.15 4.07 16.97
N ASN A 205 0.88 2.97 16.99
CA ASN A 205 1.25 2.17 15.81
C ASN A 205 0.00 1.71 15.03
N PHE A 206 -0.41 2.48 14.01
CA PHE A 206 -1.44 2.05 13.09
C PHE A 206 -0.81 1.28 11.94
N ALA A 207 -1.21 0.03 11.79
CA ALA A 207 -0.85 -0.76 10.64
C ALA A 207 -1.44 -0.12 9.36
N HIS A 208 -0.60 0.06 8.37
CA HIS A 208 -0.95 0.62 7.08
C HIS A 208 -0.25 -0.15 5.98
N MET A 209 -0.77 -0.07 4.75
CA MET A 209 -0.18 -0.73 3.59
C MET A 209 -0.07 0.26 2.43
N TRP A 210 1.08 0.22 1.75
CA TRP A 210 1.39 1.03 0.57
C TRP A 210 2.27 0.25 -0.40
N ASN A 211 2.80 0.89 -1.42
CA ASN A 211 3.66 0.27 -2.41
C ASN A 211 5.04 0.91 -2.51
N TYR A 212 6.05 0.10 -2.83
CA TYR A 212 7.29 0.59 -3.44
C TYR A 212 7.31 0.17 -4.91
N VAL A 213 7.67 1.11 -5.79
CA VAL A 213 7.73 0.91 -7.24
C VAL A 213 9.13 1.23 -7.72
N GLN A 214 9.69 0.37 -8.57
CA GLN A 214 11.01 0.61 -9.17
C GLN A 214 10.86 1.35 -10.49
N MET A 215 11.56 2.46 -10.62
CA MET A 215 11.57 3.28 -11.82
C MET A 215 12.73 2.92 -12.75
N GLU A 216 12.79 3.56 -13.92
CA GLU A 216 13.78 3.29 -14.96
C GLU A 216 15.23 3.59 -14.55
N ASP A 217 15.42 4.43 -13.53
CA ASP A 217 16.72 4.72 -12.92
C ASP A 217 17.22 3.59 -12.00
N GLY A 218 16.40 2.54 -11.82
CA GLY A 218 16.68 1.39 -10.97
C GLY A 218 16.46 1.65 -9.49
N GLN A 219 16.03 2.85 -9.09
CA GLN A 219 15.72 3.20 -7.71
C GLN A 219 14.26 2.86 -7.37
N TRP A 220 14.00 2.69 -6.08
CA TRP A 220 12.66 2.45 -5.57
C TRP A 220 12.05 3.72 -4.98
N TYR A 221 10.77 3.92 -5.21
CA TYR A 221 9.99 5.07 -4.74
C TYR A 221 8.69 4.61 -4.10
N ALA A 222 8.26 5.29 -3.06
CA ALA A 222 7.02 4.99 -2.38
C ALA A 222 5.80 5.60 -3.10
N VAL A 223 4.71 4.84 -3.11
CA VAL A 223 3.39 5.30 -3.60
C VAL A 223 2.34 4.87 -2.58
N ASP A 224 1.54 5.82 -2.11
CA ASP A 224 0.39 5.55 -1.25
C ASP A 224 -0.89 6.15 -1.84
N CYS A 225 -1.61 5.33 -2.61
CA CYS A 225 -2.88 5.71 -3.22
C CYS A 225 -3.94 6.07 -2.18
N THR A 226 -3.91 5.43 -0.99
CA THR A 226 -4.88 5.70 0.07
C THR A 226 -4.77 7.12 0.60
N TRP A 227 -3.54 7.59 0.78
CA TRP A 227 -3.28 8.93 1.31
C TRP A 227 -3.33 10.03 0.25
N ASP A 228 -3.29 9.66 -1.03
CA ASP A 228 -3.53 10.57 -2.15
C ASP A 228 -5.02 10.63 -2.56
N ASP A 229 -5.86 9.73 -2.05
CA ASP A 229 -7.32 9.77 -2.16
C ASP A 229 -7.91 10.63 -1.04
N LEU A 230 -8.50 11.76 -1.40
CA LEU A 230 -9.05 12.72 -0.42
C LEU A 230 -10.56 12.65 -0.26
N ASP A 231 -11.26 11.79 -1.01
CA ASP A 231 -12.73 11.81 -1.12
C ASP A 231 -13.28 13.24 -1.44
N ASP A 232 -12.46 14.06 -2.11
CA ASP A 232 -12.80 15.41 -2.51
C ASP A 232 -13.35 15.40 -3.93
N GLU A 233 -14.67 15.53 -4.08
CA GLU A 233 -15.35 15.54 -5.39
C GLU A 233 -14.82 16.63 -6.34
N THR A 234 -14.23 17.70 -5.81
CA THR A 234 -13.71 18.82 -6.61
C THR A 234 -12.29 18.57 -7.13
N ASN A 235 -11.50 17.77 -6.42
CA ASN A 235 -10.15 17.42 -6.78
C ASN A 235 -9.71 16.09 -6.10
N PRO A 236 -10.24 14.97 -6.56
CA PRO A 236 -10.11 13.68 -5.86
C PRO A 236 -8.69 13.13 -5.84
N VAL A 237 -7.81 13.53 -6.77
CA VAL A 237 -6.47 12.98 -6.90
C VAL A 237 -5.42 13.97 -6.41
N LYS A 238 -4.60 13.54 -5.46
CA LYS A 238 -3.41 14.26 -5.00
C LYS A 238 -2.16 13.43 -5.32
N TYR A 239 -0.99 14.06 -5.23
CA TYR A 239 0.30 13.43 -5.50
C TYR A 239 1.30 13.70 -4.37
N GLN A 240 0.77 13.83 -3.13
CA GLN A 240 1.61 14.06 -1.95
C GLN A 240 2.42 12.82 -1.58
N TYR A 241 1.92 11.64 -1.96
CA TYR A 241 2.51 10.34 -1.68
C TYR A 241 2.78 9.53 -2.95
N PHE A 242 2.94 10.20 -4.08
CA PHE A 242 3.22 9.61 -5.38
C PHE A 242 4.71 9.69 -5.71
N LEU A 243 5.36 8.54 -5.91
CA LEU A 243 6.78 8.37 -6.26
C LEU A 243 7.74 9.15 -5.34
N LYS A 244 7.58 8.95 -4.03
CA LYS A 244 8.32 9.66 -2.99
C LYS A 244 9.60 8.93 -2.60
N GLY A 245 10.65 9.72 -2.31
CA GLY A 245 11.88 9.24 -1.70
C GLY A 245 11.79 9.15 -0.17
N SER A 246 12.83 8.56 0.44
CA SER A 246 12.87 8.31 1.88
C SER A 246 12.86 9.60 2.72
N GLU A 247 13.48 10.68 2.25
CA GLU A 247 13.54 11.96 2.99
C GLU A 247 12.13 12.57 3.19
N SER A 248 11.26 12.45 2.19
CA SER A 248 9.90 12.96 2.28
C SER A 248 8.93 11.95 2.89
N PHE A 249 9.00 10.67 2.47
CA PHE A 249 8.02 9.63 2.83
C PHE A 249 8.18 9.12 4.26
N ASN A 250 9.42 8.86 4.71
CA ASN A 250 9.68 8.28 6.03
C ASN A 250 9.42 9.26 7.19
N SER A 251 9.04 10.51 6.88
CA SER A 251 8.62 11.47 7.91
C SER A 251 7.37 11.02 8.68
N ASN A 252 6.53 10.21 8.05
CA ASN A 252 5.26 9.71 8.61
C ASN A 252 4.92 8.26 8.27
N HIS A 253 5.77 7.54 7.52
CA HIS A 253 5.62 6.12 7.20
C HIS A 253 6.87 5.37 7.65
N THR A 254 6.69 4.25 8.35
CA THR A 254 7.78 3.38 8.79
C THR A 254 7.49 1.94 8.42
N PRO A 255 8.24 1.30 7.51
CA PRO A 255 8.06 -0.10 7.16
C PRO A 255 8.23 -1.02 8.37
N ASP A 256 7.38 -2.02 8.52
CA ASP A 256 7.51 -3.05 9.57
C ASP A 256 8.22 -4.29 9.01
N ASN A 257 9.53 -4.31 9.14
CA ASN A 257 10.34 -5.46 8.72
C ASN A 257 10.07 -6.73 9.56
N THR A 258 9.47 -6.60 10.75
CA THR A 258 9.17 -7.78 11.60
C THR A 258 8.04 -8.62 11.03
N TYR A 259 7.12 -7.99 10.29
CA TYR A 259 6.02 -8.68 9.63
C TYR A 259 6.49 -9.64 8.55
N ILE A 260 7.50 -9.23 7.76
CA ILE A 260 8.01 -9.96 6.60
C ILE A 260 9.22 -10.84 6.91
N THR A 261 9.96 -10.56 7.97
CA THR A 261 11.15 -11.33 8.37
C THR A 261 10.75 -12.73 8.85
N PRO A 262 11.42 -13.81 8.44
CA PRO A 262 12.61 -13.84 7.57
C PRO A 262 12.32 -14.03 6.08
N ALA A 263 11.08 -13.93 5.60
CA ALA A 263 10.68 -14.25 4.24
C ALA A 263 11.45 -13.42 3.18
N PHE A 264 11.56 -12.11 3.40
CA PHE A 264 12.31 -11.18 2.53
C PHE A 264 12.64 -9.88 3.28
N THR A 265 13.27 -8.93 2.60
CA THR A 265 13.53 -7.57 3.08
C THR A 265 13.04 -6.56 2.06
N TYR A 266 12.50 -5.42 2.52
CA TYR A 266 12.15 -4.34 1.61
C TYR A 266 13.39 -3.71 0.98
N PRO A 267 13.36 -3.32 -0.31
CA PRO A 267 14.43 -2.54 -0.90
C PRO A 267 14.52 -1.15 -0.25
N GLU A 268 15.69 -0.56 -0.31
CA GLU A 268 15.88 0.83 0.11
C GLU A 268 15.24 1.78 -0.90
N LEU A 269 14.56 2.82 -0.41
CA LEU A 269 14.05 3.89 -1.26
C LEU A 269 15.18 4.80 -1.70
N SER A 270 15.02 5.44 -2.86
CA SER A 270 15.79 6.64 -3.21
C SER A 270 15.72 7.67 -2.07
N ASP A 271 16.77 8.43 -1.86
CA ASP A 271 16.74 9.50 -0.86
C ASP A 271 15.75 10.59 -1.23
N THR A 272 15.70 10.97 -2.52
CA THR A 272 14.86 12.05 -3.04
C THR A 272 13.68 11.53 -3.85
N ASP A 273 12.65 12.36 -3.97
CA ASP A 273 11.48 12.09 -4.81
C ASP A 273 11.86 11.90 -6.27
N TYR A 274 11.10 11.06 -7.00
CA TYR A 274 11.28 10.89 -8.44
C TYR A 274 10.98 12.17 -9.20
N VAL A 275 11.88 12.56 -10.11
CA VAL A 275 11.72 13.71 -10.98
C VAL A 275 11.45 13.23 -12.40
N TYR A 276 10.21 13.38 -12.85
CA TYR A 276 9.85 13.04 -14.23
C TYR A 276 10.43 14.09 -15.19
N ILE A 277 11.29 13.64 -16.09
CA ILE A 277 11.82 14.44 -17.20
C ILE A 277 11.06 13.97 -18.45
N SER A 278 10.07 14.73 -18.88
CA SER A 278 9.38 14.41 -20.14
C SER A 278 10.40 14.47 -21.28
N ASP A 279 10.45 13.41 -22.10
CA ASP A 279 11.17 13.43 -23.34
C ASP A 279 10.53 14.50 -24.27
N GLN A 280 10.98 15.75 -24.10
CA GLN A 280 10.79 16.73 -25.16
C GLN A 280 11.58 16.21 -26.36
N PRO A 281 10.98 16.11 -27.56
CA PRO A 281 11.74 15.70 -28.73
C PRO A 281 12.96 16.60 -28.81
N ILE A 282 14.14 16.00 -28.71
CA ILE A 282 15.38 16.69 -29.00
C ILE A 282 15.20 17.19 -30.44
N VAL A 283 14.96 18.48 -30.60
CA VAL A 283 15.05 19.13 -31.92
C VAL A 283 16.51 19.03 -32.28
N THR A 284 16.91 17.92 -32.87
CA THR A 284 18.19 17.81 -33.55
C THR A 284 18.12 18.73 -34.73
N THR A 285 18.47 19.97 -34.49
CA THR A 285 18.95 20.82 -35.59
C THR A 285 20.18 20.11 -36.12
N SER A 286 20.02 19.40 -37.22
CA SER A 286 21.13 18.87 -38.01
C SER A 286 21.93 20.04 -38.51
N VAL A 287 22.93 20.47 -37.74
CA VAL A 287 23.98 21.35 -38.21
C VAL A 287 24.89 20.47 -39.03
N THR A 288 24.74 20.53 -40.34
CA THR A 288 25.68 19.94 -41.27
C THR A 288 27.04 20.60 -41.02
N PRO A 289 28.11 19.89 -40.67
CA PRO A 289 29.43 20.50 -40.50
C PRO A 289 29.97 20.87 -41.90
N GLN A 290 29.99 22.14 -42.22
CA GLN A 290 30.89 22.59 -43.25
C GLN A 290 32.31 22.57 -42.68
N VAL A 291 33.11 21.67 -43.20
CA VAL A 291 34.53 21.61 -42.93
C VAL A 291 35.20 22.80 -43.62
N THR A 292 35.60 23.80 -42.88
CA THR A 292 36.58 24.79 -43.32
C THR A 292 37.77 24.71 -42.36
N SER A 293 38.85 24.18 -42.89
CA SER A 293 40.14 24.09 -42.21
C SER A 293 40.71 25.50 -42.00
N SER A 294 40.94 25.89 -40.74
CA SER A 294 41.88 26.95 -40.42
C SER A 294 42.42 26.71 -39.01
N ILE A 295 43.66 26.29 -38.95
CA ILE A 295 44.46 26.15 -37.73
C ILE A 295 44.83 27.54 -37.27
N THR A 296 44.44 27.95 -36.07
CA THR A 296 45.07 29.05 -35.37
C THR A 296 45.18 28.70 -33.90
N THR A 297 46.41 28.51 -33.46
CA THR A 297 46.83 28.41 -32.08
C THR A 297 46.65 29.74 -31.37
N VAL A 298 45.95 29.75 -30.23
CA VAL A 298 46.01 30.87 -29.28
C VAL A 298 46.10 30.31 -27.85
N SER A 299 47.11 30.82 -27.18
CA SER A 299 47.55 30.49 -25.83
C SER A 299 46.58 31.01 -24.77
N ILE A 300 46.53 30.28 -23.67
CA ILE A 300 45.77 30.59 -22.45
C ILE A 300 46.52 31.69 -21.67
N SER A 301 45.81 32.73 -21.21
CA SER A 301 46.17 33.48 -20.02
C SER A 301 44.93 33.77 -19.19
N VAL A 302 45.00 33.38 -17.94
CA VAL A 302 44.02 33.60 -16.87
C VAL A 302 44.28 34.99 -16.30
N GLU A 303 43.26 35.84 -16.21
CA GLU A 303 43.20 36.87 -15.19
C GLU A 303 41.79 37.17 -14.71
N SER A 304 41.69 37.25 -13.41
CA SER A 304 40.59 37.60 -12.55
C SER A 304 40.30 39.11 -12.58
N SER A 305 39.05 39.54 -12.56
CA SER A 305 38.54 40.55 -11.59
C SER A 305 37.25 41.24 -12.03
N ALA A 306 36.30 41.24 -11.09
CA ALA A 306 35.43 42.35 -10.65
C ALA A 306 34.39 43.01 -11.58
N VAL A 307 33.13 42.79 -11.14
CA VAL A 307 32.02 43.75 -10.90
C VAL A 307 31.77 44.85 -11.93
N SER A 308 30.60 44.85 -12.53
CA SER A 308 29.73 46.03 -12.62
C SER A 308 28.29 45.72 -13.00
N LYS A 309 27.41 46.31 -12.24
CA LYS A 309 25.97 46.37 -12.33
C LYS A 309 25.58 47.23 -13.54
N THR A 310 24.68 46.78 -14.40
CA THR A 310 23.94 47.64 -15.31
C THR A 310 22.47 47.26 -15.33
N THR A 311 21.66 48.19 -14.85
CA THR A 311 20.20 48.21 -14.89
C THR A 311 19.79 48.61 -16.29
N VAL A 312 18.88 47.81 -16.90
CA VAL A 312 18.16 48.27 -18.08
C VAL A 312 16.67 48.08 -17.79
N THR A 313 15.98 49.20 -17.63
CA THR A 313 14.53 49.31 -17.62
C THR A 313 14.02 49.28 -19.05
N SER A 314 13.05 48.41 -19.35
CA SER A 314 12.17 48.61 -20.47
C SER A 314 10.71 48.36 -20.02
N GLU A 315 9.99 49.45 -19.99
CA GLU A 315 8.53 49.47 -19.81
C GLU A 315 7.85 48.85 -21.04
N SER A 316 6.93 47.94 -20.82
CA SER A 316 5.92 47.60 -21.81
C SER A 316 4.58 47.54 -21.10
N ASN A 317 3.73 48.50 -21.40
CA ASN A 317 2.37 48.63 -20.97
C ASN A 317 1.54 47.46 -21.48
N VAL A 318 0.96 46.65 -20.56
CA VAL A 318 -0.15 45.77 -20.86
C VAL A 318 -1.36 46.27 -20.08
N THR A 319 -2.33 46.78 -20.81
CA THR A 319 -3.65 47.19 -20.27
C THR A 319 -4.48 45.97 -19.93
N LEU A 320 -4.68 45.68 -18.64
CA LEU A 320 -5.64 44.71 -18.16
C LEU A 320 -6.98 45.42 -17.96
N THR A 321 -7.96 45.10 -18.82
CA THR A 321 -9.35 45.45 -18.60
C THR A 321 -9.98 44.46 -17.63
N THR A 322 -10.16 44.86 -16.39
CA THR A 322 -11.00 44.14 -15.42
C THR A 322 -12.47 44.47 -15.65
N SER A 323 -13.24 43.51 -16.14
CA SER A 323 -14.70 43.55 -16.09
C SER A 323 -15.18 43.14 -14.70
N VAL A 324 -15.64 44.11 -13.94
CA VAL A 324 -16.33 43.88 -12.66
C VAL A 324 -17.72 43.40 -12.98
N VAL A 325 -18.03 42.13 -12.72
CA VAL A 325 -19.42 41.66 -12.65
C VAL A 325 -19.88 41.79 -11.21
N SER A 326 -20.69 42.80 -10.96
CA SER A 326 -21.40 42.94 -9.67
C SER A 326 -22.48 41.87 -9.57
N SER A 327 -22.22 40.83 -8.77
CA SER A 327 -23.27 39.93 -8.31
C SER A 327 -23.94 40.55 -7.09
N VAL A 328 -25.22 40.85 -7.24
CA VAL A 328 -26.10 41.29 -6.14
C VAL A 328 -26.29 40.10 -5.20
N ALA A 329 -25.74 40.21 -4.00
CA ALA A 329 -26.00 39.25 -2.93
C ALA A 329 -27.44 39.44 -2.45
N LEU A 330 -28.28 38.43 -2.70
CA LEU A 330 -29.54 38.28 -2.01
C LEU A 330 -29.23 37.67 -0.63
N THR A 331 -29.23 38.53 0.39
CA THR A 331 -29.22 38.07 1.78
C THR A 331 -30.58 37.53 2.14
N THR A 332 -30.76 36.23 2.13
CA THR A 332 -31.80 35.56 2.91
C THR A 332 -31.19 35.11 4.23
N SER A 333 -31.41 35.89 5.27
CA SER A 333 -31.15 35.49 6.63
C SER A 333 -32.16 34.41 7.04
N SER A 334 -31.77 33.14 6.95
CA SER A 334 -32.40 32.07 7.71
C SER A 334 -31.44 31.70 8.85
N SER A 335 -31.78 32.02 10.05
CA SER A 335 -31.16 31.56 11.27
C SER A 335 -31.52 30.08 11.47
N GLY A 336 -30.85 29.22 10.71
CA GLY A 336 -30.76 27.80 11.01
C GLY A 336 -29.48 27.58 11.81
N THR A 337 -29.59 27.11 13.03
CA THR A 337 -28.47 26.56 13.76
C THR A 337 -27.95 25.38 12.92
N GLU A 338 -26.78 25.56 12.34
CA GLU A 338 -26.06 24.48 11.62
C GLU A 338 -25.84 23.38 12.64
N VAL A 339 -26.41 22.21 12.42
CA VAL A 339 -26.27 21.06 13.32
C VAL A 339 -24.93 20.45 12.98
N VAL A 340 -23.90 20.76 13.77
CA VAL A 340 -22.59 20.13 13.66
C VAL A 340 -22.70 18.65 14.08
N ILE A 341 -22.41 17.74 13.16
CA ILE A 341 -22.36 16.32 13.46
C ILE A 341 -20.95 15.99 13.94
N LYS A 342 -20.79 15.64 15.22
CA LYS A 342 -19.49 15.28 15.79
C LYS A 342 -18.91 14.06 15.07
N GLY A 343 -17.73 14.22 14.50
CA GLY A 343 -17.01 13.19 13.73
C GLY A 343 -17.15 13.33 12.22
N ASP A 344 -17.97 14.23 11.71
CA ASP A 344 -18.14 14.52 10.28
C ASP A 344 -17.04 15.51 9.82
N PHE A 345 -15.82 14.98 9.65
CA PHE A 345 -14.63 15.78 9.33
C PHE A 345 -14.60 16.27 7.87
N ASN A 346 -15.37 15.68 6.97
CA ASN A 346 -15.51 16.12 5.59
C ASN A 346 -16.74 17.01 5.36
N ASN A 347 -17.56 17.20 6.39
CA ASN A 347 -18.76 18.06 6.40
C ASN A 347 -19.79 17.66 5.31
N ASN A 348 -19.92 16.36 5.05
CA ASN A 348 -20.89 15.84 4.08
C ASN A 348 -22.26 15.50 4.69
N GLY A 349 -22.42 15.70 6.00
CA GLY A 349 -23.66 15.45 6.75
C GLY A 349 -23.87 13.99 7.15
N LYS A 350 -22.84 13.15 7.06
CA LYS A 350 -22.86 11.73 7.42
C LYS A 350 -21.63 11.38 8.25
N LEU A 351 -21.69 10.27 8.99
CA LEU A 351 -20.51 9.65 9.58
C LEU A 351 -20.15 8.44 8.72
N ASP A 352 -19.04 8.53 8.00
CA ASP A 352 -18.55 7.47 7.13
C ASP A 352 -17.03 7.32 7.19
N THR A 353 -16.50 6.42 6.38
CA THR A 353 -15.07 6.12 6.37
C THR A 353 -14.21 7.26 5.84
N GLY A 354 -14.77 8.17 5.03
CA GLY A 354 -14.09 9.38 4.60
C GLY A 354 -13.68 10.26 5.78
N ASP A 355 -14.53 10.37 6.80
CA ASP A 355 -14.21 11.10 8.04
C ASP A 355 -13.06 10.46 8.79
N ALA A 356 -13.05 9.13 8.85
CA ALA A 356 -11.97 8.39 9.51
C ALA A 356 -10.63 8.63 8.82
N VAL A 357 -10.59 8.64 7.48
CA VAL A 357 -9.38 8.95 6.70
C VAL A 357 -8.91 10.38 6.95
N ILE A 358 -9.83 11.37 6.96
CA ILE A 358 -9.46 12.76 7.21
C ILE A 358 -8.93 12.93 8.64
N LEU A 359 -9.61 12.36 9.64
CA LEU A 359 -9.15 12.43 11.01
C LEU A 359 -7.77 11.75 11.17
N GLN A 360 -7.59 10.57 10.59
CA GLN A 360 -6.31 9.88 10.58
C GLN A 360 -5.20 10.78 10.03
N ARG A 361 -5.42 11.42 8.88
CA ARG A 361 -4.43 12.32 8.24
C ARG A 361 -4.15 13.57 9.07
N LYS A 362 -5.15 14.11 9.77
CA LYS A 362 -4.96 15.22 10.70
C LYS A 362 -4.09 14.79 11.89
N LEU A 363 -4.33 13.62 12.44
CA LEU A 363 -3.55 13.08 13.55
C LEU A 363 -2.08 12.81 13.18
N VAL A 364 -1.79 12.37 11.95
CA VAL A 364 -0.40 12.21 11.45
C VAL A 364 0.20 13.50 10.91
N ARG A 365 -0.51 14.62 11.05
CA ARG A 365 -0.08 15.95 10.58
C ARG A 365 0.13 16.07 9.07
N SER A 366 -0.42 15.16 8.28
CA SER A 366 -0.47 15.28 6.82
C SER A 366 -1.53 16.29 6.35
N LEU A 367 -2.50 16.61 7.23
CA LEU A 367 -3.42 17.73 7.12
C LEU A 367 -3.31 18.60 8.37
N GLU A 368 -3.46 19.92 8.20
CA GLU A 368 -3.48 20.84 9.33
C GLU A 368 -4.75 20.65 10.16
N ILE A 369 -4.60 20.71 11.49
CA ILE A 369 -5.71 20.76 12.42
C ILE A 369 -6.10 22.23 12.59
N SER A 370 -7.32 22.58 12.22
CA SER A 370 -7.88 23.92 12.39
C SER A 370 -8.71 24.02 13.66
N ASP A 371 -8.98 25.24 14.15
CA ASP A 371 -9.85 25.45 15.30
C ASP A 371 -11.29 24.94 15.05
N THR A 372 -11.72 24.88 13.79
CA THR A 372 -13.02 24.33 13.40
C THR A 372 -13.10 22.82 13.57
N ASP A 373 -11.98 22.10 13.43
CA ASP A 373 -11.93 20.64 13.59
C ASP A 373 -12.29 20.21 15.03
N LEU A 374 -12.02 21.06 16.02
CA LEU A 374 -12.38 20.78 17.40
C LEU A 374 -13.90 20.75 17.63
N ASN A 375 -14.71 21.28 16.69
CA ASN A 375 -16.16 21.17 16.74
C ASN A 375 -16.63 19.72 16.46
N TYR A 376 -15.81 18.92 15.78
CA TYR A 376 -16.10 17.54 15.40
C TYR A 376 -15.51 16.50 16.36
N GLU A 377 -14.78 16.95 17.37
CA GLU A 377 -14.18 16.11 18.41
C GLU A 377 -15.24 15.23 19.11
N LEU A 378 -14.89 13.99 19.46
CA LEU A 378 -15.83 12.92 19.78
C LEU A 378 -15.87 12.51 21.25
N ASN A 379 -14.85 12.84 22.04
CA ASN A 379 -14.68 12.41 23.43
C ASN A 379 -14.80 13.54 24.47
N ASP A 380 -15.10 14.76 24.02
CA ASP A 380 -15.30 15.98 24.85
C ASP A 380 -14.03 16.42 25.63
N ASP A 381 -12.84 15.99 25.21
CA ASP A 381 -11.56 16.37 25.83
C ASP A 381 -10.93 17.64 25.21
N LYS A 382 -11.57 18.20 24.17
CA LYS A 382 -11.17 19.40 23.42
C LYS A 382 -9.82 19.23 22.69
N ARG A 383 -9.50 18.01 22.30
CA ARG A 383 -8.31 17.67 21.54
C ARG A 383 -8.68 16.63 20.49
N LEU A 384 -8.14 16.77 19.29
CA LEU A 384 -8.17 15.67 18.33
C LEU A 384 -7.01 14.72 18.61
N ASN A 385 -7.34 13.48 18.92
CA ASN A 385 -6.38 12.45 19.23
C ASN A 385 -6.88 11.07 18.80
N ILE A 386 -6.10 10.03 19.09
CA ILE A 386 -6.43 8.67 18.68
C ILE A 386 -7.77 8.17 19.24
N TRP A 387 -8.20 8.67 20.39
CA TRP A 387 -9.46 8.23 20.98
C TRP A 387 -10.66 8.70 20.15
N ASP A 388 -10.57 9.89 19.53
CA ASP A 388 -11.57 10.36 18.57
C ASP A 388 -11.66 9.42 17.38
N TYR A 389 -10.52 9.00 16.84
CA TYR A 389 -10.47 8.05 15.73
C TYR A 389 -11.08 6.68 16.10
N VAL A 390 -10.75 6.15 17.27
CA VAL A 390 -11.33 4.89 17.77
C VAL A 390 -12.86 5.02 17.96
N ILE A 391 -13.32 6.14 18.50
CA ILE A 391 -14.76 6.40 18.71
C ILE A 391 -15.46 6.54 17.34
N LEU A 392 -14.85 7.26 16.41
CA LEU A 392 -15.38 7.43 15.05
C LEU A 392 -15.57 6.07 14.36
N LEU A 393 -14.54 5.24 14.32
CA LEU A 393 -14.61 3.91 13.75
C LEU A 393 -15.69 3.02 14.40
N ARG A 394 -15.91 3.14 15.72
CA ARG A 394 -16.97 2.41 16.43
C ARG A 394 -18.35 2.92 16.02
N ARG A 395 -18.53 4.22 15.85
CA ARG A 395 -19.79 4.82 15.42
C ARG A 395 -20.12 4.41 13.99
N ILE A 396 -19.17 4.52 13.07
CA ILE A 396 -19.33 4.08 11.67
C ILE A 396 -19.76 2.60 11.59
N ARG A 397 -19.17 1.72 12.40
CA ARG A 397 -19.53 0.29 12.44
C ARG A 397 -20.90 0.00 13.08
N SER A 398 -21.49 0.95 13.77
CA SER A 398 -22.78 0.79 14.45
C SER A 398 -23.97 1.35 13.66
N ILE A 399 -23.73 1.98 12.52
CA ILE A 399 -24.70 2.47 11.54
C ILE A 399 -24.95 1.40 10.49
#